data_f53a5778737624e86a5b4b3ef2e39a36
#
_entry.id   f53a5778737624e86a5b4b3ef2e39a36
#
_cell.length_a   1.000
_cell.length_b   1.000
_cell.length_c   1.000
_cell.angle_alpha   90.00
_cell.angle_beta   90.00
_cell.angle_gamma   90.00
#
_symmetry.space_group_name_H-M   'P 1'
#
loop_
_entity.id
_entity.type
_entity.pdbx_description
1 polymer ?
#
loop_
_entity_poly.entity_id
_entity_poly.type
_entity_poly.pdbx_seq_one_letter_code
_entity_poly.pdbx_strand_id
1 'polypeptide(L)'
;MENESITAEIRQFVRKQFNVPETDADFNDDVHLFDYGYVDSFGAVTLTTFVEEKFGIKVSQTDMIAHPLNTIREIATFASQRQKGEI
;
A
#
# COMPACT_ATOMS: atom_id res chain seq x y z
N MET A 1 -8.27 -12.56 -7.24
CA MET A 1 -8.05 -13.35 -6.05
C MET A 1 -6.74 -13.07 -5.38
N GLU A 2 -5.61 -13.23 -6.10
CA GLU A 2 -4.32 -12.82 -5.54
C GLU A 2 -4.32 -11.35 -5.13
N ASN A 3 -4.93 -10.49 -5.96
CA ASN A 3 -4.97 -9.07 -5.68
C ASN A 3 -5.79 -8.75 -4.44
N GLU A 4 -6.84 -9.49 -4.19
CA GLU A 4 -7.64 -9.31 -2.97
C GLU A 4 -6.87 -9.71 -1.73
N SER A 5 -6.10 -10.77 -1.81
CA SER A 5 -5.25 -11.21 -0.70
C SER A 5 -4.18 -10.18 -0.39
N ILE A 6 -3.53 -9.65 -1.41
CA ILE A 6 -2.51 -8.62 -1.26
C ILE A 6 -3.14 -7.36 -0.67
N THR A 7 -4.29 -6.96 -1.17
CA THR A 7 -5.03 -5.80 -0.67
C THR A 7 -5.33 -5.94 0.82
N ALA A 8 -5.82 -7.10 1.22
CA ALA A 8 -6.17 -7.36 2.62
C ALA A 8 -4.94 -7.28 3.52
N GLU A 9 -3.81 -7.83 3.09
CA GLU A 9 -2.60 -7.79 3.88
C GLU A 9 -2.07 -6.36 4.04
N ILE A 10 -2.12 -5.56 2.99
CA ILE A 10 -1.71 -4.17 3.06
C ILE A 10 -2.65 -3.38 3.96
N ARG A 11 -3.96 -3.60 3.82
CA ARG A 11 -4.96 -2.93 4.67
C ARG A 11 -4.72 -3.21 6.14
N GLN A 12 -4.49 -4.48 6.49
CA GLN A 12 -4.23 -4.86 7.87
C GLN A 12 -2.96 -4.22 8.40
N PHE A 13 -1.92 -4.20 7.58
CA PHE A 13 -0.66 -3.58 7.97
C PHE A 13 -0.85 -2.08 8.26
N VAL A 14 -1.54 -1.38 7.38
CA VAL A 14 -1.78 0.06 7.54
C VAL A 14 -2.59 0.32 8.81
N ARG A 15 -3.65 -0.45 9.03
CA ARG A 15 -4.46 -0.29 10.24
C ARG A 15 -3.63 -0.45 11.50
N LYS A 16 -2.83 -1.49 11.54
CA LYS A 16 -2.06 -1.81 12.73
C LYS A 16 -0.89 -0.86 12.92
N GLN A 17 -0.14 -0.61 11.88
CA GLN A 17 1.08 0.20 11.95
C GLN A 17 0.77 1.66 12.23
N PHE A 18 -0.31 2.18 11.67
CA PHE A 18 -0.67 3.60 11.77
C PHE A 18 -1.86 3.84 12.68
N ASN A 19 -2.25 2.84 13.46
CA ASN A 19 -3.27 2.95 14.51
C ASN A 19 -4.61 3.48 13.98
N VAL A 20 -5.07 2.95 12.85
CA VAL A 20 -6.36 3.34 12.29
C VAL A 20 -7.45 2.58 13.04
N PRO A 21 -8.37 3.29 13.73
CA PRO A 21 -9.45 2.62 14.47
C PRO A 21 -10.40 1.89 13.51
N GLU A 22 -10.96 0.79 13.97
CA GLU A 22 -11.94 0.06 13.17
C GLU A 22 -13.22 0.88 12.97
N THR A 23 -13.44 1.87 13.83
CA THR A 23 -14.59 2.76 13.75
C THR A 23 -14.42 3.89 12.75
N ASP A 24 -13.24 4.03 12.14
CA ASP A 24 -12.97 5.09 11.17
C ASP A 24 -13.71 4.78 9.86
N ALA A 25 -14.80 5.49 9.62
CA ALA A 25 -15.66 5.25 8.46
C ALA A 25 -15.03 5.73 7.15
N ASP A 26 -14.03 6.62 7.22
CA ASP A 26 -13.38 7.17 6.04
C ASP A 26 -12.27 6.27 5.50
N PHE A 27 -11.77 5.36 6.32
CA PHE A 27 -10.69 4.48 5.93
C PHE A 27 -11.21 3.34 5.05
N ASN A 28 -10.72 3.27 3.83
CA ASN A 28 -11.04 2.20 2.88
C ASN A 28 -9.88 2.03 1.90
N ASP A 29 -10.01 1.08 0.98
CA ASP A 29 -8.93 0.77 0.04
C ASP A 29 -8.69 1.85 -0.99
N ASP A 30 -9.61 2.78 -1.14
CA ASP A 30 -9.52 3.84 -2.16
C ASP A 30 -9.24 5.23 -1.57
N VAL A 31 -9.10 5.34 -0.26
CA VAL A 31 -8.78 6.62 0.35
C VAL A 31 -7.32 6.98 0.09
N HIS A 32 -7.06 8.25 -0.18
CA HIS A 32 -5.70 8.74 -0.38
C HIS A 32 -4.99 8.81 0.98
N LEU A 33 -4.06 7.86 1.19
CA LEU A 33 -3.45 7.67 2.49
C LEU A 33 -2.70 8.90 3.00
N PHE A 34 -2.09 9.64 2.09
CA PHE A 34 -1.27 10.81 2.46
C PHE A 34 -2.12 12.07 2.67
N ASP A 35 -3.06 12.31 1.77
CA ASP A 35 -3.90 13.51 1.84
C ASP A 35 -4.81 13.49 3.07
N TYR A 36 -5.26 12.30 3.47
CA TYR A 36 -6.13 12.15 4.64
C TYR A 36 -5.33 11.98 5.93
N GLY A 37 -3.99 11.99 5.83
CA GLY A 37 -3.14 11.98 7.01
C GLY A 37 -2.96 10.64 7.68
N TYR A 38 -3.36 9.53 7.04
CA TYR A 38 -3.15 8.22 7.62
C TYR A 38 -1.67 7.83 7.61
N VAL A 39 -0.93 8.24 6.59
CA VAL A 39 0.48 7.89 6.39
C VAL A 39 1.26 9.17 6.11
N ASP A 40 2.31 9.41 6.89
CA ASP A 40 3.23 10.52 6.66
C ASP A 40 4.48 10.06 5.91
N SER A 41 5.47 10.93 5.77
CA SER A 41 6.70 10.64 5.02
C SER A 41 7.47 9.46 5.60
N PHE A 42 7.55 9.37 6.92
CA PHE A 42 8.20 8.24 7.57
C PHE A 42 7.37 6.97 7.39
N GLY A 43 6.06 7.10 7.52
CA GLY A 43 5.16 5.98 7.31
C GLY A 43 5.24 5.43 5.89
N ALA A 44 5.46 6.31 4.91
CA ALA A 44 5.62 5.90 3.52
C ALA A 44 6.81 4.95 3.35
N VAL A 45 7.93 5.25 4.00
CA VAL A 45 9.11 4.38 3.96
C VAL A 45 8.81 3.04 4.61
N THR A 46 8.15 3.07 5.77
CA THR A 46 7.77 1.85 6.49
C THR A 46 6.84 0.99 5.65
N LEU A 47 5.83 1.61 5.03
CA LEU A 47 4.87 0.90 4.19
C LEU A 47 5.54 0.29 2.97
N THR A 48 6.41 1.06 2.30
CA THR A 48 7.14 0.58 1.13
C THR A 48 8.01 -0.62 1.49
N THR A 49 8.73 -0.54 2.62
CA THR A 49 9.57 -1.63 3.08
C THR A 49 8.74 -2.89 3.35
N PHE A 50 7.58 -2.72 3.99
CA PHE A 50 6.68 -3.84 4.22
C PHE A 50 6.27 -4.52 2.91
N VAL A 51 5.87 -3.71 1.93
CA VAL A 51 5.41 -4.23 0.64
C VAL A 51 6.55 -4.99 -0.06
N GLU A 52 7.76 -4.43 -0.05
CA GLU A 52 8.89 -5.07 -0.68
C GLU A 52 9.22 -6.41 -0.03
N GLU A 53 9.27 -6.44 1.30
CA GLU A 53 9.65 -7.66 2.02
C GLU A 53 8.54 -8.71 1.99
N LYS A 54 7.31 -8.27 2.16
CA LYS A 54 6.19 -9.21 2.24
C LYS A 54 5.92 -9.89 0.91
N PHE A 55 6.02 -9.14 -0.18
CA PHE A 55 5.65 -9.63 -1.51
C PHE A 55 6.86 -9.94 -2.40
N GLY A 56 8.07 -9.75 -1.89
CA GLY A 56 9.30 -10.10 -2.60
C GLY A 56 9.54 -9.28 -3.85
N ILE A 57 9.21 -8.00 -3.81
CA ILE A 57 9.36 -7.10 -4.95
C ILE A 57 10.24 -5.91 -4.58
N LYS A 58 10.61 -5.11 -5.58
CA LYS A 58 11.32 -3.86 -5.37
C LYS A 58 10.46 -2.70 -5.85
N VAL A 59 10.51 -1.59 -5.11
CA VAL A 59 9.81 -0.37 -5.46
C VAL A 59 10.85 0.74 -5.55
N SER A 60 11.18 1.17 -6.76
CA SER A 60 12.16 2.23 -6.99
C SER A 60 11.48 3.60 -6.96
N GLN A 61 12.29 4.66 -6.92
CA GLN A 61 11.76 6.01 -7.05
C GLN A 61 11.09 6.22 -8.41
N THR A 62 11.66 5.62 -9.45
CA THR A 62 11.05 5.66 -10.79
C THR A 62 9.67 5.04 -10.77
N ASP A 63 9.51 3.92 -10.08
CA ASP A 63 8.21 3.27 -9.94
C ASP A 63 7.20 4.19 -9.26
N MET A 64 7.62 4.90 -8.23
CA MET A 64 6.75 5.83 -7.51
C MET A 64 6.28 6.99 -8.36
N ILE A 65 7.10 7.40 -9.33
CA ILE A 65 6.74 8.46 -10.27
C ILE A 65 5.84 7.92 -11.38
N ALA A 66 6.13 6.72 -11.87
CA ALA A 66 5.44 6.14 -13.01
C ALA A 66 4.07 5.56 -12.65
N HIS A 67 3.88 5.17 -11.39
CA HIS A 67 2.65 4.50 -10.95
C HIS A 67 2.06 5.21 -9.74
N PRO A 68 0.73 5.40 -9.71
CA PRO A 68 0.12 5.96 -8.50
C PRO A 68 0.15 4.93 -7.38
N LEU A 69 0.70 5.32 -6.23
CA LEU A 69 0.83 4.46 -5.06
C LEU A 69 0.27 5.18 -3.83
N ASN A 70 -0.89 5.80 -3.98
CA ASN A 70 -1.47 6.66 -2.95
C ASN A 70 -2.58 5.99 -2.15
N THR A 71 -3.11 4.89 -2.65
CA THR A 71 -4.18 4.15 -1.98
C THR A 71 -3.76 2.70 -1.80
N ILE A 72 -4.43 2.01 -0.88
CA ILE A 72 -4.17 0.58 -0.67
C ILE A 72 -4.39 -0.20 -1.96
N ARG A 73 -5.46 0.12 -2.68
CA ARG A 73 -5.78 -0.59 -3.93
C ARG A 73 -4.69 -0.38 -4.99
N GLU A 74 -4.20 0.83 -5.12
CA GLU A 74 -3.12 1.13 -6.08
C GLU A 74 -1.84 0.38 -5.74
N ILE A 75 -1.48 0.36 -4.46
CA ILE A 75 -0.29 -0.35 -4.01
C ILE A 75 -0.43 -1.84 -4.26
N ALA A 76 -1.60 -2.40 -3.96
CA ALA A 76 -1.86 -3.82 -4.17
C ALA A 76 -1.80 -4.19 -5.64
N THR A 77 -2.35 -3.36 -6.52
CA THR A 77 -2.29 -3.58 -7.96
C THR A 77 -0.85 -3.58 -8.45
N PHE A 78 -0.07 -2.61 -8.01
CA PHE A 78 1.35 -2.54 -8.36
C PHE A 78 2.09 -3.79 -7.90
N ALA A 79 1.90 -4.19 -6.64
CA ALA A 79 2.58 -5.36 -6.08
C ALA A 79 2.23 -6.63 -6.87
N SER A 80 0.96 -6.80 -7.18
CA SER A 80 0.50 -7.96 -7.95
C SER A 80 1.13 -8.00 -9.34
N GLN A 81 1.13 -6.87 -10.03
CA GLN A 81 1.70 -6.78 -11.38
C GLN A 81 3.21 -7.01 -11.37
N ARG A 82 3.91 -6.47 -10.37
CA ARG A 82 5.35 -6.64 -10.24
C ARG A 82 5.71 -8.09 -9.96
N GLN A 83 4.92 -8.79 -9.12
CA GLN A 83 5.12 -10.20 -8.85
C GLN A 83 4.98 -11.05 -10.11
N LYS A 84 4.06 -10.67 -10.98
CA LYS A 84 3.80 -11.41 -12.22
C LYS A 84 4.76 -11.03 -13.34
N GLY A 85 5.62 -10.05 -13.12
CA GLY A 85 6.53 -9.58 -14.15
C GLY A 85 5.86 -8.74 -15.22
N GLU A 86 4.68 -8.18 -14.94
CA GLU A 86 3.94 -7.34 -15.90
C GLU A 86 4.47 -5.92 -15.96
N ILE A 87 5.18 -5.51 -14.93
CA ILE A 87 5.80 -4.19 -14.90
C ILE A 87 7.19 -4.26 -14.30
#